data_66722bfaea6d8b68036a49304b346f04
#
_entry.id   66722bfaea6d8b68036a49304b346f04
#
_cell.length_a   1.000
_cell.length_b   1.000
_cell.length_c   1.000
_cell.angle_alpha   90.00
_cell.angle_beta   90.00
_cell.angle_gamma   90.00
#
_symmetry.space_group_name_H-M   'P 1'
#
loop_
_entity.id
_entity.type
_entity.pdbx_description
1 polymer ?
#
loop_
_entity_poly.entity_id
_entity_poly.type
_entity_poly.pdbx_seq_one_letter_code
_entity_poly.pdbx_strand_id
1 'polypeptide(L)'
;RAESPVVTEYHVKAAFLYNFSRFVNWPQAIEQTFRLCVIGDNPFGELLDPLIGKSVQDSILVVEEHSTVRNIHDCQLAYISPSLEKEIDAVLAELKKYPILTVSDIDGFINAGGMIELNLNGKKVSFEINASAADSAGLSISSKLLNLATNVTAGR
;
A
#
# COMPACT_ATOMS: atom_id res chain seq x y z
N ARG A 1 20.14 -12.65 -18.64
CA ARG A 1 20.48 -12.90 -17.25
C ARG A 1 19.29 -12.75 -16.34
N ALA A 2 19.13 -13.68 -15.41
CA ALA A 2 18.01 -13.66 -14.47
C ALA A 2 18.20 -12.58 -13.40
N GLU A 3 17.12 -11.92 -13.03
CA GLU A 3 17.14 -10.99 -11.92
C GLU A 3 17.29 -11.74 -10.60
N SER A 4 17.76 -11.05 -9.56
CA SER A 4 17.80 -11.65 -8.24
C SER A 4 16.38 -11.88 -7.74
N PRO A 5 16.16 -12.87 -6.85
CA PRO A 5 14.83 -13.11 -6.30
C PRO A 5 14.23 -11.88 -5.63
N VAL A 6 15.05 -11.05 -4.96
CA VAL A 6 14.55 -9.86 -4.29
C VAL A 6 14.05 -8.84 -5.30
N VAL A 7 14.79 -8.64 -6.40
CA VAL A 7 14.36 -7.71 -7.46
C VAL A 7 13.03 -8.19 -8.06
N THR A 8 12.92 -9.50 -8.33
CA THR A 8 11.68 -10.05 -8.89
C THR A 8 10.52 -9.86 -7.93
N GLU A 9 10.75 -10.10 -6.64
CA GLU A 9 9.71 -9.92 -5.63
C GLU A 9 9.17 -8.49 -5.62
N TYR A 10 10.05 -7.50 -5.58
CA TYR A 10 9.62 -6.10 -5.49
C TYR A 10 9.08 -5.58 -6.81
N HIS A 11 9.49 -6.18 -7.93
CA HIS A 11 8.88 -5.86 -9.21
C HIS A 11 7.39 -6.25 -9.20
N VAL A 12 7.08 -7.45 -8.69
CA VAL A 12 5.69 -7.90 -8.57
C VAL A 12 4.93 -7.05 -7.57
N LYS A 13 5.55 -6.73 -6.43
CA LYS A 13 4.90 -5.90 -5.42
C LYS A 13 4.58 -4.51 -5.97
N ALA A 14 5.46 -3.95 -6.80
CA ALA A 14 5.18 -2.66 -7.43
C ALA A 14 3.92 -2.74 -8.29
N ALA A 15 3.76 -3.82 -9.05
CA ALA A 15 2.55 -4.01 -9.86
C ALA A 15 1.31 -4.10 -8.98
N PHE A 16 1.41 -4.78 -7.83
CA PHE A 16 0.30 -4.84 -6.90
C PHE A 16 -0.06 -3.45 -6.36
N LEU A 17 0.94 -2.63 -6.03
CA LEU A 17 0.66 -1.28 -5.54
C LEU A 17 -0.13 -0.47 -6.57
N TYR A 18 0.21 -0.61 -7.85
CA TYR A 18 -0.52 0.06 -8.90
C TYR A 18 -1.97 -0.44 -8.96
N ASN A 19 -2.17 -1.75 -8.88
CA ASN A 19 -3.51 -2.31 -8.91
C ASN A 19 -4.34 -1.86 -7.71
N PHE A 20 -3.74 -1.81 -6.51
CA PHE A 20 -4.45 -1.30 -5.34
C PHE A 20 -4.90 0.14 -5.58
N SER A 21 -4.04 0.95 -6.19
CA SER A 21 -4.38 2.34 -6.50
C SER A 21 -5.59 2.44 -7.43
N ARG A 22 -5.74 1.48 -8.34
CA ARG A 22 -6.81 1.51 -9.34
C ARG A 22 -8.13 0.96 -8.80
N PHE A 23 -8.08 0.01 -7.86
CA PHE A 23 -9.27 -0.74 -7.44
C PHE A 23 -9.74 -0.42 -6.03
N VAL A 24 -9.30 0.69 -5.49
CA VAL A 24 -9.80 1.22 -4.22
C VAL A 24 -10.36 2.62 -4.50
N ASN A 25 -11.46 2.97 -3.83
CA ASN A 25 -12.06 4.29 -3.96
C ASN A 25 -11.90 5.02 -2.64
N TRP A 26 -11.53 6.30 -2.74
CA TRP A 26 -11.33 7.17 -1.59
C TRP A 26 -12.62 7.97 -1.34
N PRO A 27 -12.87 8.40 -0.07
CA PRO A 27 -14.11 9.11 0.24
C PRO A 27 -14.25 10.45 -0.46
N GLN A 28 -13.12 11.07 -0.79
CA GLN A 28 -13.12 12.32 -1.54
C GLN A 28 -12.47 12.09 -2.89
N ALA A 29 -12.91 12.87 -3.89
CA ALA A 29 -12.33 12.77 -5.21
C ALA A 29 -10.84 13.07 -5.15
N ILE A 30 -10.06 12.25 -5.86
CA ILE A 30 -8.63 12.50 -6.00
C ILE A 30 -8.49 13.62 -7.02
N GLU A 31 -7.72 14.65 -6.66
CA GLU A 31 -7.56 15.78 -7.56
C GLU A 31 -6.66 15.40 -8.72
N GLN A 32 -5.70 16.22 -9.07
CA GLN A 32 -4.91 15.96 -10.28
C GLN A 32 -3.81 14.94 -10.05
N THR A 33 -3.41 14.76 -8.81
CA THR A 33 -2.24 13.94 -8.48
C THR A 33 -2.63 12.83 -7.50
N PHE A 34 -2.28 11.59 -7.86
CA PHE A 34 -2.37 10.46 -6.95
C PHE A 34 -0.99 10.24 -6.33
N ARG A 35 -0.89 10.37 -5.01
CA ARG A 35 0.40 10.27 -4.32
C ARG A 35 0.55 8.90 -3.69
N LEU A 36 1.49 8.14 -4.24
CA LEU A 36 1.92 6.87 -3.68
C LEU A 36 3.18 7.16 -2.85
N CYS A 37 3.06 7.00 -1.54
CA CYS A 37 4.14 7.38 -0.63
C CYS A 37 4.81 6.14 -0.06
N VAL A 38 6.14 6.10 -0.13
CA VAL A 38 6.93 5.05 0.50
C VAL A 38 7.48 5.66 1.78
N ILE A 39 7.12 5.06 2.93
CA ILE A 39 7.51 5.58 4.24
C ILE A 39 8.55 4.65 4.83
N GLY A 40 9.70 5.21 5.18
CA GLY A 40 10.87 4.45 5.63
C GLY A 40 11.81 4.19 4.47
N ASP A 41 12.70 3.21 4.66
CA ASP A 41 13.66 2.85 3.62
C ASP A 41 12.93 2.23 2.43
N ASN A 42 13.26 2.68 1.22
CA ASN A 42 12.56 2.25 0.02
C ASN A 42 13.16 0.94 -0.52
N PRO A 43 12.47 -0.21 -0.35
CA PRO A 43 12.99 -1.47 -0.86
C PRO A 43 12.80 -1.64 -2.36
N PHE A 44 11.98 -0.78 -2.99
CA PHE A 44 11.72 -0.87 -4.42
C PHE A 44 12.83 -0.27 -5.25
N GLY A 45 13.56 0.72 -4.70
CA GLY A 45 14.53 1.45 -5.51
C GLY A 45 13.84 2.06 -6.72
N GLU A 46 14.37 1.77 -7.90
CA GLU A 46 13.84 2.31 -9.15
C GLU A 46 12.68 1.49 -9.71
N LEU A 47 12.28 0.41 -9.04
CA LEU A 47 11.22 -0.45 -9.57
C LEU A 47 9.85 0.23 -9.57
N LEU A 48 9.69 1.34 -8.84
CA LEU A 48 8.45 2.12 -8.88
C LEU A 48 8.46 3.16 -10.01
N ASP A 49 9.60 3.42 -10.63
CA ASP A 49 9.68 4.44 -11.68
C ASP A 49 8.69 4.22 -12.84
N PRO A 50 8.47 2.98 -13.31
CA PRO A 50 7.50 2.77 -14.39
C PRO A 50 6.08 3.19 -14.04
N LEU A 51 5.73 3.33 -12.76
CA LEU A 51 4.40 3.76 -12.36
C LEU A 51 4.22 5.27 -12.44
N ILE A 52 5.32 6.01 -12.39
CA ILE A 52 5.24 7.48 -12.38
C ILE A 52 4.66 7.97 -13.70
N GLY A 53 3.63 8.80 -13.60
CA GLY A 53 2.97 9.34 -14.78
C GLY A 53 1.81 8.51 -15.29
N LYS A 54 1.59 7.32 -14.72
CA LYS A 54 0.45 6.51 -15.12
C LYS A 54 -0.85 7.13 -14.61
N SER A 55 -1.91 6.86 -15.34
CA SER A 55 -3.24 7.35 -14.98
C SER A 55 -3.86 6.46 -13.91
N VAL A 56 -4.41 7.08 -12.87
CA VAL A 56 -5.15 6.41 -11.80
C VAL A 56 -6.40 7.24 -11.53
N GLN A 57 -7.59 6.72 -11.91
CA GLN A 57 -8.86 7.39 -11.61
C GLN A 57 -8.85 8.86 -12.01
N ASP A 58 -8.39 9.13 -13.25
CA ASP A 58 -8.32 10.48 -13.81
C ASP A 58 -7.26 11.37 -13.15
N SER A 59 -6.38 10.79 -12.35
CA SER A 59 -5.26 11.49 -11.74
C SER A 59 -3.97 10.91 -12.27
N ILE A 60 -2.88 11.60 -12.05
CA ILE A 60 -1.55 11.17 -12.47
C ILE A 60 -0.79 10.69 -11.25
N LEU A 61 -0.26 9.48 -11.32
CA LEU A 61 0.47 8.88 -10.19
C LEU A 61 1.85 9.49 -10.06
N VAL A 62 2.19 9.90 -8.85
CA VAL A 62 3.56 10.29 -8.49
C VAL A 62 3.99 9.44 -7.32
N VAL A 63 5.30 9.28 -7.15
CA VAL A 63 5.88 8.52 -6.05
C VAL A 63 6.65 9.49 -5.17
N GLU A 64 6.39 9.44 -3.87
CA GLU A 64 7.09 10.25 -2.88
C GLU A 64 7.76 9.35 -1.86
N GLU A 65 8.90 9.77 -1.36
CA GLU A 65 9.61 9.04 -0.31
C GLU A 65 9.63 9.91 0.95
N HIS A 66 9.28 9.30 2.07
CA HIS A 66 9.25 9.96 3.37
C HIS A 66 9.98 9.09 4.39
N SER A 67 10.85 9.70 5.17
CA SER A 67 11.54 8.94 6.22
C SER A 67 10.65 8.74 7.46
N THR A 68 9.63 9.58 7.63
CA THR A 68 8.72 9.50 8.78
C THR A 68 7.30 9.76 8.31
N VAL A 69 6.34 9.66 9.25
CA VAL A 69 4.92 9.90 8.95
C VAL A 69 4.54 11.38 9.12
N ARG A 70 5.49 12.28 8.98
CA ARG A 70 5.19 13.71 9.01
C ARG A 70 4.76 14.18 7.62
N ASN A 71 3.74 15.03 7.59
CA ASN A 71 3.29 15.69 6.36
C ASN A 71 2.88 14.69 5.30
N ILE A 72 2.21 13.59 5.71
CA ILE A 72 1.79 12.54 4.78
C ILE A 72 0.28 12.58 4.53
N HIS A 73 -0.41 13.62 5.01
CA HIS A 73 -1.87 13.67 4.91
C HIS A 73 -2.35 13.77 3.46
N ASP A 74 -1.50 14.17 2.53
CA ASP A 74 -1.86 14.25 1.11
C ASP A 74 -1.65 12.94 0.36
N CYS A 75 -1.13 11.91 1.02
CA CYS A 75 -0.92 10.62 0.36
C CYS A 75 -2.26 9.89 0.20
N GLN A 76 -2.45 9.22 -0.92
CA GLN A 76 -3.59 8.33 -1.11
C GLN A 76 -3.24 6.92 -0.70
N LEU A 77 -2.04 6.46 -1.04
CA LEU A 77 -1.55 5.14 -0.66
C LEU A 77 -0.21 5.31 0.06
N ALA A 78 -0.06 4.67 1.20
CA ALA A 78 1.19 4.68 1.95
C ALA A 78 1.69 3.25 2.09
N TYR A 79 2.85 2.98 1.50
CA TYR A 79 3.56 1.72 1.72
C TYR A 79 4.52 1.93 2.88
N ILE A 80 4.36 1.13 3.93
CA ILE A 80 5.21 1.23 5.12
C ILE A 80 6.32 0.19 5.02
N SER A 81 7.55 0.67 5.00
CA SER A 81 8.72 -0.18 4.86
C SER A 81 8.93 -1.06 6.09
N PRO A 82 9.45 -2.28 5.91
CA PRO A 82 9.85 -3.10 7.07
C PRO A 82 10.87 -2.41 7.98
N SER A 83 11.57 -1.40 7.50
CA SER A 83 12.49 -0.64 8.35
C SER A 83 11.78 0.04 9.51
N LEU A 84 10.46 0.20 9.42
CA LEU A 84 9.66 0.84 10.47
C LEU A 84 8.92 -0.18 11.33
N GLU A 85 9.27 -1.45 11.25
CA GLU A 85 8.53 -2.50 11.93
C GLU A 85 8.42 -2.24 13.44
N LYS A 86 9.47 -1.74 14.05
CA LYS A 86 9.48 -1.51 15.50
C LYS A 86 8.58 -0.36 15.91
N GLU A 87 8.27 0.56 15.00
CA GLU A 87 7.42 1.70 15.26
C GLU A 87 6.03 1.56 14.66
N ILE A 88 5.64 0.33 14.26
CA ILE A 88 4.43 0.16 13.46
C ILE A 88 3.18 0.66 14.15
N ASP A 89 3.06 0.49 15.47
CA ASP A 89 1.88 0.94 16.17
C ASP A 89 1.73 2.47 16.12
N ALA A 90 2.85 3.18 16.33
CA ALA A 90 2.84 4.65 16.27
C ALA A 90 2.59 5.13 14.84
N VAL A 91 3.18 4.45 13.86
CA VAL A 91 2.99 4.80 12.44
C VAL A 91 1.53 4.66 12.06
N LEU A 92 0.91 3.53 12.39
CA LEU A 92 -0.49 3.30 12.07
C LEU A 92 -1.42 4.25 12.81
N ALA A 93 -1.09 4.58 14.07
CA ALA A 93 -1.89 5.53 14.82
C ALA A 93 -1.95 6.89 14.12
N GLU A 94 -0.84 7.31 13.53
CA GLU A 94 -0.81 8.57 12.79
C GLU A 94 -1.57 8.46 11.48
N LEU A 95 -1.38 7.36 10.73
CA LEU A 95 -2.02 7.19 9.43
C LEU A 95 -3.53 7.05 9.54
N LYS A 96 -4.04 6.52 10.66
CA LYS A 96 -5.48 6.35 10.85
C LYS A 96 -6.24 7.67 10.88
N LYS A 97 -5.56 8.79 11.06
CA LYS A 97 -6.21 10.10 11.08
C LYS A 97 -6.69 10.53 9.70
N TYR A 98 -6.25 9.85 8.64
CA TYR A 98 -6.51 10.26 7.27
C TYR A 98 -7.02 9.09 6.44
N PRO A 99 -7.75 9.36 5.34
CA PRO A 99 -8.21 8.29 4.45
C PRO A 99 -7.07 7.84 3.53
N ILE A 100 -6.10 7.16 4.09
CA ILE A 100 -4.91 6.67 3.39
C ILE A 100 -4.96 5.14 3.37
N LEU A 101 -4.78 4.56 2.18
CA LEU A 101 -4.68 3.12 2.06
C LEU A 101 -3.29 2.68 2.54
N THR A 102 -3.24 1.91 3.62
CA THR A 102 -1.97 1.46 4.19
C THR A 102 -1.62 0.07 3.67
N VAL A 103 -0.39 -0.08 3.21
CA VAL A 103 0.12 -1.34 2.65
C VAL A 103 1.50 -1.59 3.21
N SER A 104 1.80 -2.83 3.56
CA SER A 104 3.14 -3.21 4.00
C SER A 104 3.37 -4.69 3.79
N ASP A 105 4.64 -5.08 3.74
CA ASP A 105 5.02 -6.48 3.78
C ASP A 105 5.60 -6.88 5.14
N ILE A 106 5.36 -6.07 6.17
CA ILE A 106 5.69 -6.45 7.54
C ILE A 106 4.77 -7.59 7.97
N ASP A 107 5.36 -8.68 8.49
CA ASP A 107 4.55 -9.78 9.02
C ASP A 107 3.67 -9.30 10.16
N GLY A 108 2.39 -9.63 10.10
CA GLY A 108 1.45 -9.22 11.13
C GLY A 108 0.88 -7.82 10.94
N PHE A 109 1.12 -7.20 9.78
CA PHE A 109 0.67 -5.84 9.52
C PHE A 109 -0.85 -5.70 9.68
N ILE A 110 -1.61 -6.69 9.20
CA ILE A 110 -3.07 -6.67 9.31
C ILE A 110 -3.48 -6.76 10.78
N ASN A 111 -2.81 -7.62 11.56
CA ASN A 111 -3.12 -7.76 12.98
C ASN A 111 -2.81 -6.49 13.77
N ALA A 112 -1.86 -5.70 13.28
CA ALA A 112 -1.54 -4.41 13.90
C ALA A 112 -2.53 -3.31 13.53
N GLY A 113 -3.39 -3.56 12.55
CA GLY A 113 -4.39 -2.59 12.13
C GLY A 113 -4.18 -2.04 10.73
N GLY A 114 -3.20 -2.55 9.99
CA GLY A 114 -2.99 -2.15 8.61
C GLY A 114 -4.05 -2.71 7.68
N MET A 115 -4.14 -2.15 6.49
CA MET A 115 -5.22 -2.50 5.56
C MET A 115 -4.87 -3.61 4.61
N ILE A 116 -3.67 -3.61 4.03
CA ILE A 116 -3.24 -4.64 3.10
C ILE A 116 -1.85 -5.12 3.48
N GLU A 117 -1.72 -6.43 3.63
CA GLU A 117 -0.43 -7.04 3.94
C GLU A 117 0.02 -7.88 2.74
N LEU A 118 1.21 -7.57 2.23
CA LEU A 118 1.82 -8.35 1.15
C LEU A 118 2.59 -9.51 1.77
N ASN A 119 2.39 -10.70 1.23
CA ASN A 119 3.03 -11.91 1.74
C ASN A 119 3.86 -12.56 0.64
N LEU A 120 4.91 -13.26 1.04
CA LEU A 120 5.73 -14.02 0.12
C LEU A 120 5.69 -15.48 0.54
N ASN A 121 5.15 -16.33 -0.34
CA ASN A 121 5.07 -17.77 -0.13
C ASN A 121 5.95 -18.43 -1.18
N GLY A 122 7.17 -18.85 -0.78
CA GLY A 122 8.14 -19.29 -1.74
C GLY A 122 8.50 -18.14 -2.67
N LYS A 123 8.16 -18.27 -3.95
CA LYS A 123 8.41 -17.22 -4.94
C LYS A 123 7.15 -16.44 -5.31
N LYS A 124 6.03 -16.78 -4.71
CA LYS A 124 4.76 -16.17 -5.08
C LYS A 124 4.40 -15.07 -4.10
N VAL A 125 4.04 -13.90 -4.63
CA VAL A 125 3.54 -12.77 -3.84
C VAL A 125 2.02 -12.84 -3.81
N SER A 126 1.46 -12.75 -2.62
CA SER A 126 0.01 -12.71 -2.42
C SER A 126 -0.27 -11.60 -1.40
N PHE A 127 -1.56 -11.38 -1.10
CA PHE A 127 -1.89 -10.32 -0.15
C PHE A 127 -3.16 -10.65 0.61
N GLU A 128 -3.26 -10.05 1.80
CA GLU A 128 -4.43 -10.15 2.66
C GLU A 128 -4.99 -8.75 2.86
N ILE A 129 -6.29 -8.66 3.08
CA ILE A 129 -6.98 -7.38 3.24
C ILE A 129 -7.70 -7.35 4.57
N ASN A 130 -7.56 -6.25 5.30
CA ASN A 130 -8.36 -5.95 6.48
C ASN A 130 -9.46 -4.97 6.05
N ALA A 131 -10.60 -5.51 5.67
CA ALA A 131 -11.70 -4.71 5.15
C ALA A 131 -12.26 -3.77 6.22
N SER A 132 -12.26 -4.21 7.48
CA SER A 132 -12.74 -3.39 8.58
C SER A 132 -11.91 -2.12 8.74
N ALA A 133 -10.57 -2.25 8.63
CA ALA A 133 -9.70 -1.09 8.73
C ALA A 133 -9.94 -0.12 7.56
N ALA A 134 -10.12 -0.66 6.36
CA ALA A 134 -10.39 0.18 5.19
C ALA A 134 -11.72 0.91 5.33
N ASP A 135 -12.77 0.19 5.77
CA ASP A 135 -14.08 0.80 5.98
C ASP A 135 -14.02 1.93 7.00
N SER A 136 -13.27 1.72 8.08
CA SER A 136 -13.14 2.74 9.12
C SER A 136 -12.50 4.02 8.61
N ALA A 137 -11.65 3.90 7.60
CA ALA A 137 -11.00 5.06 6.99
C ALA A 137 -11.83 5.67 5.84
N GLY A 138 -12.99 5.09 5.54
CA GLY A 138 -13.83 5.57 4.46
C GLY A 138 -13.43 5.07 3.09
N LEU A 139 -12.55 4.07 3.02
CA LEU A 139 -12.11 3.53 1.74
C LEU A 139 -13.01 2.38 1.32
N SER A 140 -13.26 2.29 0.01
CA SER A 140 -14.08 1.22 -0.54
C SER A 140 -13.22 0.37 -1.47
N ILE A 141 -13.06 -0.90 -1.12
CA ILE A 141 -12.23 -1.82 -1.90
C ILE A 141 -13.13 -2.58 -2.87
N SER A 142 -12.76 -2.61 -4.15
CA SER A 142 -13.59 -3.26 -5.14
C SER A 142 -13.65 -4.76 -4.90
N SER A 143 -14.78 -5.37 -5.29
CA SER A 143 -14.94 -6.81 -5.15
C SER A 143 -13.91 -7.58 -5.97
N LYS A 144 -13.46 -7.00 -7.08
CA LYS A 144 -12.41 -7.62 -7.90
C LYS A 144 -11.13 -7.79 -7.09
N LEU A 145 -10.76 -6.76 -6.32
CA LEU A 145 -9.55 -6.84 -5.50
C LEU A 145 -9.77 -7.78 -4.31
N LEU A 146 -10.93 -7.72 -3.68
CA LEU A 146 -11.24 -8.62 -2.57
C LEU A 146 -11.17 -10.08 -2.99
N ASN A 147 -11.60 -10.40 -4.20
CA ASN A 147 -11.57 -11.78 -4.71
C ASN A 147 -10.16 -12.29 -4.95
N LEU A 148 -9.20 -11.40 -5.17
CA LEU A 148 -7.82 -11.79 -5.42
C LEU A 148 -7.02 -11.99 -4.13
N ALA A 149 -7.53 -11.49 -3.00
CA ALA A 149 -6.83 -11.62 -1.73
C ALA A 149 -6.89 -13.07 -1.23
N THR A 150 -5.82 -13.51 -0.58
CA THR A 150 -5.80 -14.85 0.01
C THR A 150 -6.66 -14.91 1.28
N ASN A 151 -6.87 -13.76 1.92
CA ASN A 151 -7.70 -13.69 3.11
C ASN A 151 -8.26 -12.28 3.24
N VAL A 152 -9.52 -12.17 3.64
CA VAL A 152 -10.17 -10.89 3.91
C VAL A 152 -10.73 -10.92 5.31
N THR A 153 -10.23 -10.02 6.15
CA THR A 153 -10.71 -9.87 7.53
C THR A 153 -11.80 -8.82 7.54
N ALA A 154 -13.01 -9.23 7.88
CA ALA A 154 -14.16 -8.34 7.87
C ALA A 154 -14.56 -7.91 9.28
N GLY A 155 -14.09 -8.59 10.29
CA GLY A 155 -14.49 -8.32 11.65
C GLY A 155 -13.64 -7.24 12.28
N ARG A 156 -14.11 -6.56 13.18
CA ARG A 156 -13.59 -5.64 14.12
C ARG A 156 -12.17 -5.30 14.12
#